data_1df65daef9acce46c75118ad69b612b3
#
_entry.id   1df65daef9acce46c75118ad69b612b3
#
_cell.length_a   1.000
_cell.length_b   1.000
_cell.length_c   1.000
_cell.angle_alpha   90.00
_cell.angle_beta   90.00
_cell.angle_gamma   90.00
#
_symmetry.space_group_name_H-M   'P 1'
#
loop_
_entity.id
_entity.type
_entity.pdbx_description
1 polymer ?
#
loop_
_entity_poly.entity_id
_entity_poly.type
_entity_poly.pdbx_seq_one_letter_code
_entity_poly.pdbx_strand_id
1 'polypeptide(L)'
;MEVENKLKEMGLELPAAGTPPAGRAGAVKVGNILFVGGHTAGQMHTGKLGVEITVEQGYEAARQACLNCLADVKAVIGDLDKVKRVAKLLCMVNSAPDFGQHPQVANGATDLLSQLYGEAGAHARSAVGLAALPNGTCIEIEMILEVED
;
A
#
# COMPACT_ATOMS: atom_id res chain seq x y z
N MET A 1 -8.10 17.08 2.72
CA MET A 1 -9.44 16.95 2.09
C MET A 1 -9.36 16.77 0.58
N GLU A 2 -8.36 17.35 -0.06
CA GLU A 2 -8.19 17.21 -1.52
C GLU A 2 -7.93 15.77 -1.94
N VAL A 3 -7.03 15.07 -1.22
CA VAL A 3 -6.70 13.67 -1.53
C VAL A 3 -7.93 12.78 -1.33
N GLU A 4 -8.67 12.97 -0.24
CA GLU A 4 -9.87 12.17 0.01
C GLU A 4 -10.97 12.45 -1.01
N ASN A 5 -11.06 13.68 -1.51
CA ASN A 5 -11.99 14.02 -2.59
C ASN A 5 -11.61 13.30 -3.89
N LYS A 6 -10.32 13.22 -4.20
CA LYS A 6 -9.85 12.46 -5.36
C LYS A 6 -10.21 10.97 -5.26
N LEU A 7 -10.08 10.39 -4.07
CA LEU A 7 -10.49 9.00 -3.83
C LEU A 7 -11.97 8.82 -4.14
N LYS A 8 -12.83 9.73 -3.66
CA LYS A 8 -14.27 9.66 -3.94
C LYS A 8 -14.58 9.77 -5.44
N GLU A 9 -13.90 10.67 -6.13
CA GLU A 9 -14.05 10.82 -7.59
C GLU A 9 -13.65 9.54 -8.34
N MET A 10 -12.68 8.80 -7.82
CA MET A 10 -12.23 7.52 -8.38
C MET A 10 -13.15 6.35 -7.99
N GLY A 11 -14.17 6.59 -7.17
CA GLY A 11 -15.04 5.54 -6.67
C GLY A 11 -14.39 4.65 -5.62
N LEU A 12 -13.33 5.14 -4.98
CA LEU A 12 -12.60 4.41 -3.95
C LEU A 12 -12.96 4.92 -2.56
N GLU A 13 -12.96 4.00 -1.60
CA GLU A 13 -13.25 4.30 -0.22
C GLU A 13 -12.02 4.03 0.64
N LEU A 14 -11.63 5.02 1.45
CA LEU A 14 -10.55 4.84 2.41
C LEU A 14 -11.10 4.02 3.58
N PRO A 15 -10.51 2.84 3.86
CA PRO A 15 -11.01 2.03 4.98
C PRO A 15 -10.72 2.71 6.33
N ALA A 16 -11.45 2.31 7.36
CA ALA A 16 -11.12 2.69 8.72
C ALA A 16 -9.80 2.02 9.13
N ALA A 17 -8.94 2.77 9.84
CA ALA A 17 -7.72 2.20 10.38
C ALA A 17 -8.07 1.14 11.43
N GLY A 18 -7.37 0.01 11.37
CA GLY A 18 -7.53 -1.04 12.36
C GLY A 18 -6.87 -0.68 13.69
N THR A 19 -7.17 -1.47 14.72
CA THR A 19 -6.47 -1.38 16.00
C THR A 19 -5.34 -2.40 15.99
N PRO A 20 -4.06 -1.97 16.02
CA PRO A 20 -2.96 -2.91 16.01
C PRO A 20 -2.90 -3.70 17.31
N PRO A 21 -2.36 -4.93 17.29
CA PRO A 21 -2.11 -5.69 18.51
C PRO A 21 -1.16 -4.96 19.46
N ALA A 22 -1.23 -5.30 20.75
CA ALA A 22 -0.35 -4.72 21.76
C ALA A 22 1.13 -4.85 21.36
N GLY A 23 1.90 -3.78 21.54
CA GLY A 23 3.31 -3.73 21.21
C GLY A 23 3.61 -3.34 19.77
N ARG A 24 2.59 -3.11 18.95
CA ARG A 24 2.75 -2.66 17.56
C ARG A 24 1.89 -1.44 17.28
N ALA A 25 2.27 -0.70 16.24
CA ALA A 25 1.51 0.42 15.69
C ALA A 25 1.41 0.22 14.18
N GLY A 26 0.33 0.72 13.56
CA GLY A 26 0.17 0.66 12.11
C GLY A 26 1.15 1.57 11.39
N ALA A 27 1.45 2.72 12.00
CA ALA A 27 2.43 3.66 11.50
C ALA A 27 3.11 4.37 12.67
N VAL A 28 4.38 4.75 12.49
CA VAL A 28 5.19 5.42 13.51
C VAL A 28 5.83 6.66 12.91
N LYS A 29 5.62 7.81 13.56
CA LYS A 29 6.21 9.08 13.13
C LYS A 29 7.49 9.35 13.90
N VAL A 30 8.58 9.60 13.18
CA VAL A 30 9.87 9.99 13.73
C VAL A 30 10.28 11.28 13.03
N GLY A 31 10.26 12.40 13.76
CA GLY A 31 10.41 13.71 13.14
C GLY A 31 9.27 13.94 12.15
N ASN A 32 9.62 14.25 10.91
CA ASN A 32 8.65 14.40 9.82
C ASN A 32 8.61 13.18 8.87
N ILE A 33 9.17 12.06 9.30
CA ILE A 33 9.13 10.82 8.53
C ILE A 33 8.13 9.86 9.18
N LEU A 34 7.25 9.31 8.36
CA LEU A 34 6.26 8.34 8.79
C LEU A 34 6.59 6.97 8.22
N PHE A 35 6.75 6.00 9.10
CA PHE A 35 6.99 4.60 8.74
C PHE A 35 5.68 3.84 8.86
N VAL A 36 5.20 3.27 7.76
CA VAL A 36 3.97 2.49 7.73
C VAL A 36 4.33 1.02 7.64
N GLY A 37 3.86 0.23 8.60
CA GLY A 37 4.09 -1.22 8.62
C GLY A 37 3.37 -1.93 7.50
N GLY A 38 3.65 -3.22 7.35
CA GLY A 38 3.08 -4.02 6.27
C GLY A 38 1.56 -4.12 6.35
N HIS A 39 0.90 -3.86 5.23
CA HIS A 39 -0.55 -4.00 5.07
C HIS A 39 -0.85 -4.89 3.87
N THR A 40 -1.74 -5.85 4.06
CA THR A 40 -2.19 -6.76 3.02
C THR A 40 -3.49 -6.25 2.40
N ALA A 41 -3.97 -6.98 1.38
CA ALA A 41 -5.29 -6.73 0.81
C ALA A 41 -6.41 -7.49 1.55
N GLY A 42 -6.12 -8.05 2.72
CA GLY A 42 -7.07 -8.87 3.47
C GLY A 42 -7.41 -10.14 2.71
N GLN A 43 -8.70 -10.43 2.58
CA GLN A 43 -9.18 -11.62 1.88
C GLN A 43 -9.33 -11.42 0.36
N MET A 44 -9.02 -10.24 -0.16
CA MET A 44 -9.07 -9.99 -1.60
C MET A 44 -7.97 -10.77 -2.30
N HIS A 45 -8.35 -11.66 -3.22
CA HIS A 45 -7.43 -12.44 -4.05
C HIS A 45 -6.36 -13.18 -3.23
N THR A 46 -6.78 -14.18 -2.43
CA THR A 46 -5.83 -15.06 -1.72
C THR A 46 -5.24 -16.08 -2.68
N GLY A 47 -3.94 -16.34 -2.55
CA GLY A 47 -3.21 -17.27 -3.41
C GLY A 47 -1.94 -16.65 -3.97
N LYS A 48 -1.35 -17.33 -4.95
CA LYS A 48 -0.07 -16.95 -5.53
C LYS A 48 -0.23 -16.37 -6.93
N LEU A 49 0.46 -15.26 -7.19
CA LEU A 49 0.63 -14.74 -8.54
C LEU A 49 1.31 -15.78 -9.41
N GLY A 50 0.75 -16.01 -10.60
CA GLY A 50 1.26 -17.02 -11.51
C GLY A 50 0.69 -18.41 -11.28
N VAL A 51 -0.14 -18.60 -10.27
CA VAL A 51 -0.86 -19.86 -10.00
C VAL A 51 -2.36 -19.58 -10.00
N GLU A 52 -2.94 -19.20 -8.83
CA GLU A 52 -4.37 -18.91 -8.73
C GLU A 52 -4.71 -17.47 -9.09
N ILE A 53 -3.74 -16.54 -8.95
CA ILE A 53 -3.98 -15.10 -9.04
C ILE A 53 -3.37 -14.55 -10.33
N THR A 54 -4.17 -13.80 -11.09
CA THR A 54 -3.72 -13.12 -12.30
C THR A 54 -3.03 -11.79 -11.96
N VAL A 55 -2.28 -11.24 -12.91
CA VAL A 55 -1.64 -9.92 -12.74
C VAL A 55 -2.69 -8.86 -12.47
N GLU A 56 -3.83 -8.89 -13.15
CA GLU A 56 -4.93 -7.93 -12.97
C GLU A 56 -5.51 -8.01 -11.55
N GLN A 57 -5.70 -9.22 -11.04
CA GLN A 57 -6.15 -9.40 -9.65
C GLN A 57 -5.11 -8.92 -8.65
N GLY A 58 -3.84 -9.20 -8.92
CA GLY A 58 -2.73 -8.71 -8.09
C GLY A 58 -2.64 -7.18 -8.08
N TYR A 59 -2.87 -6.56 -9.23
CA TYR A 59 -2.93 -5.09 -9.36
C TYR A 59 -4.04 -4.51 -8.47
N GLU A 60 -5.25 -5.08 -8.51
CA GLU A 60 -6.36 -4.66 -7.65
C GLU A 60 -6.01 -4.83 -6.17
N ALA A 61 -5.40 -5.95 -5.81
CA ALA A 61 -4.99 -6.22 -4.44
C ALA A 61 -3.91 -5.23 -3.97
N ALA A 62 -2.97 -4.88 -4.83
CA ALA A 62 -1.93 -3.89 -4.52
C ALA A 62 -2.56 -2.52 -4.24
N ARG A 63 -3.56 -2.13 -5.03
CA ARG A 63 -4.29 -0.88 -4.79
C ARG A 63 -5.00 -0.91 -3.44
N GLN A 64 -5.66 -2.01 -3.10
CA GLN A 64 -6.34 -2.15 -1.81
C GLN A 64 -5.35 -2.12 -0.64
N ALA A 65 -4.23 -2.82 -0.75
CA ALA A 65 -3.19 -2.79 0.28
C ALA A 65 -2.66 -1.37 0.49
N CYS A 66 -2.49 -0.61 -0.60
CA CYS A 66 -2.08 0.79 -0.54
C CYS A 66 -3.12 1.65 0.19
N LEU A 67 -4.41 1.45 -0.08
CA LEU A 67 -5.49 2.13 0.64
C LEU A 67 -5.44 1.79 2.12
N ASN A 68 -5.18 0.55 2.47
CA ASN A 68 -5.05 0.13 3.87
C ASN A 68 -3.87 0.82 4.56
N CYS A 69 -2.75 1.00 3.86
CA CYS A 69 -1.63 1.80 4.36
C CYS A 69 -2.06 3.26 4.59
N LEU A 70 -2.75 3.86 3.63
CA LEU A 70 -3.18 5.26 3.72
C LEU A 70 -4.18 5.50 4.86
N ALA A 71 -4.97 4.48 5.21
CA ALA A 71 -5.86 4.57 6.37
C ALA A 71 -5.07 4.80 7.66
N ASP A 72 -3.95 4.09 7.84
CA ASP A 72 -3.09 4.29 9.01
C ASP A 72 -2.33 5.62 8.94
N VAL A 73 -1.94 6.05 7.74
CA VAL A 73 -1.35 7.39 7.56
C VAL A 73 -2.32 8.44 8.07
N LYS A 74 -3.58 8.39 7.62
CA LYS A 74 -4.60 9.35 8.07
C LYS A 74 -4.81 9.29 9.58
N ALA A 75 -4.83 8.10 10.15
CA ALA A 75 -5.02 7.93 11.60
C ALA A 75 -3.92 8.63 12.40
N VAL A 76 -2.70 8.69 11.90
CA VAL A 76 -1.57 9.33 12.59
C VAL A 76 -1.51 10.83 12.34
N ILE A 77 -1.69 11.27 11.10
CA ILE A 77 -1.48 12.69 10.73
C ILE A 77 -2.77 13.50 10.59
N GLY A 78 -3.93 12.85 10.60
CA GLY A 78 -5.24 13.49 10.59
C GLY A 78 -5.81 13.80 9.21
N ASP A 79 -4.98 14.18 8.26
CA ASP A 79 -5.41 14.54 6.90
C ASP A 79 -4.34 14.08 5.91
N LEU A 80 -4.76 13.36 4.88
CA LEU A 80 -3.86 12.86 3.84
C LEU A 80 -3.20 13.99 3.02
N ASP A 81 -3.77 15.19 3.06
CA ASP A 81 -3.15 16.35 2.42
C ASP A 81 -1.85 16.78 3.09
N LYS A 82 -1.59 16.30 4.32
CA LYS A 82 -0.35 16.57 5.05
C LYS A 82 0.83 15.72 4.59
N VAL A 83 0.61 14.78 3.69
CA VAL A 83 1.72 14.04 3.07
C VAL A 83 2.44 14.98 2.11
N LYS A 84 3.72 15.19 2.36
CA LYS A 84 4.57 16.03 1.51
C LYS A 84 5.17 15.25 0.36
N ARG A 85 5.50 13.98 0.62
CA ARG A 85 6.11 13.10 -0.37
C ARG A 85 6.01 11.65 0.06
N VAL A 86 5.72 10.77 -0.89
CA VAL A 86 5.91 9.34 -0.69
C VAL A 86 7.38 9.04 -1.02
N ALA A 87 8.13 8.52 -0.06
CA ALA A 87 9.56 8.33 -0.22
C ALA A 87 9.91 6.91 -0.70
N LYS A 88 9.28 5.89 -0.11
CA LYS A 88 9.65 4.49 -0.38
C LYS A 88 8.44 3.60 -0.31
N LEU A 89 8.39 2.64 -1.22
CA LEU A 89 7.40 1.57 -1.24
C LEU A 89 8.10 0.22 -1.37
N LEU A 90 7.79 -0.70 -0.49
CA LEU A 90 8.19 -2.10 -0.64
C LEU A 90 6.94 -2.92 -0.91
N CYS A 91 6.87 -3.53 -2.08
CA CYS A 91 5.76 -4.39 -2.49
C CYS A 91 6.24 -5.84 -2.47
N MET A 92 5.65 -6.65 -1.61
CA MET A 92 5.96 -8.06 -1.45
C MET A 92 4.84 -8.88 -2.06
N VAL A 93 5.17 -9.67 -3.05
CA VAL A 93 4.20 -10.43 -3.84
C VAL A 93 4.33 -11.91 -3.49
N ASN A 94 3.22 -12.52 -3.06
CA ASN A 94 3.15 -13.97 -2.89
C ASN A 94 3.09 -14.59 -4.29
N SER A 95 4.17 -15.21 -4.74
CA SER A 95 4.28 -15.58 -6.16
C SER A 95 4.92 -16.94 -6.35
N ALA A 96 4.58 -17.56 -7.48
CA ALA A 96 5.26 -18.78 -7.94
C ALA A 96 6.74 -18.49 -8.20
N PRO A 97 7.63 -19.50 -8.08
CA PRO A 97 9.06 -19.28 -8.27
C PRO A 97 9.46 -18.75 -9.64
N ASP A 98 8.67 -19.02 -10.66
CA ASP A 98 8.94 -18.60 -12.06
C ASP A 98 8.15 -17.34 -12.46
N PHE A 99 7.40 -16.75 -11.53
CA PHE A 99 6.68 -15.50 -11.80
C PHE A 99 7.67 -14.33 -11.87
N GLY A 100 7.52 -13.47 -12.86
CA GLY A 100 8.46 -12.35 -13.06
C GLY A 100 7.78 -10.98 -13.23
N GLN A 101 6.47 -10.89 -13.04
CA GLN A 101 5.73 -9.63 -13.27
C GLN A 101 5.40 -8.89 -11.98
N HIS A 102 6.31 -8.92 -11.01
CA HIS A 102 6.14 -8.21 -9.73
C HIS A 102 5.94 -6.69 -9.92
N PRO A 103 6.71 -6.01 -10.81
CA PRO A 103 6.47 -4.58 -11.04
C PRO A 103 5.07 -4.27 -11.55
N GLN A 104 4.52 -5.10 -12.44
CA GLN A 104 3.19 -4.90 -13.00
C GLN A 104 2.10 -5.02 -11.91
N VAL A 105 2.28 -5.93 -10.98
CA VAL A 105 1.38 -6.08 -9.82
C VAL A 105 1.51 -4.86 -8.90
N ALA A 106 2.73 -4.47 -8.58
CA ALA A 106 3.00 -3.34 -7.69
C ALA A 106 2.47 -2.01 -8.26
N ASN A 107 2.31 -1.91 -9.57
CA ASN A 107 1.76 -0.71 -10.22
C ASN A 107 0.37 -0.35 -9.71
N GLY A 108 -0.39 -1.28 -9.14
CA GLY A 108 -1.68 -0.98 -8.52
C GLY A 108 -1.54 0.08 -7.41
N ALA A 109 -0.49 -0.02 -6.61
CA ALA A 109 -0.19 0.98 -5.58
C ALA A 109 0.46 2.23 -6.18
N THR A 110 1.43 2.06 -7.07
CA THR A 110 2.15 3.18 -7.70
C THR A 110 1.20 4.09 -8.46
N ASP A 111 0.30 3.53 -9.26
CA ASP A 111 -0.67 4.32 -10.04
C ASP A 111 -1.60 5.09 -9.11
N LEU A 112 -2.06 4.47 -8.04
CA LEU A 112 -2.91 5.15 -7.05
C LEU A 112 -2.18 6.36 -6.44
N LEU A 113 -0.95 6.17 -5.98
CA LEU A 113 -0.18 7.24 -5.36
C LEU A 113 0.11 8.37 -6.35
N SER A 114 0.36 8.04 -7.62
CA SER A 114 0.55 9.02 -8.68
C SER A 114 -0.73 9.83 -8.93
N GLN A 115 -1.88 9.17 -8.96
CA GLN A 115 -3.17 9.84 -9.13
C GLN A 115 -3.52 10.75 -7.96
N LEU A 116 -3.16 10.35 -6.73
CA LEU A 116 -3.48 11.13 -5.53
C LEU A 116 -2.53 12.31 -5.31
N TYR A 117 -1.25 12.14 -5.56
CA TYR A 117 -0.21 13.09 -5.15
C TYR A 117 0.62 13.65 -6.31
N GLY A 118 0.42 13.20 -7.54
CA GLY A 118 1.21 13.66 -8.67
C GLY A 118 2.71 13.38 -8.45
N GLU A 119 3.56 14.38 -8.67
CA GLU A 119 5.00 14.23 -8.51
C GLU A 119 5.41 13.87 -7.07
N ALA A 120 4.67 14.34 -6.08
CA ALA A 120 4.92 13.99 -4.68
C ALA A 120 4.64 12.52 -4.38
N GLY A 121 3.90 11.85 -5.23
CA GLY A 121 3.65 10.40 -5.14
C GLY A 121 4.74 9.54 -5.75
N ALA A 122 5.67 10.12 -6.50
CA ALA A 122 6.76 9.37 -7.11
C ALA A 122 7.76 8.94 -6.02
N HIS A 123 7.93 7.64 -5.89
CA HIS A 123 8.65 7.00 -4.78
C HIS A 123 9.74 6.07 -5.31
N ALA A 124 10.73 5.79 -4.48
CA ALA A 124 11.65 4.68 -4.72
C ALA A 124 10.91 3.38 -4.39
N ARG A 125 11.08 2.34 -5.19
CA ARG A 125 10.28 1.12 -5.03
C ARG A 125 11.12 -0.14 -5.22
N SER A 126 10.84 -1.14 -4.36
CA SER A 126 11.22 -2.53 -4.61
C SER A 126 9.94 -3.35 -4.74
N ALA A 127 9.88 -4.19 -5.77
CA ALA A 127 8.78 -5.13 -5.98
C ALA A 127 9.39 -6.52 -6.10
N VAL A 128 9.13 -7.37 -5.11
CA VAL A 128 9.82 -8.65 -4.95
C VAL A 128 8.82 -9.77 -4.69
N GLY A 129 9.24 -11.00 -4.96
CA GLY A 129 8.45 -12.19 -4.68
C GLY A 129 8.87 -12.84 -3.38
N LEU A 130 7.89 -13.28 -2.60
CA LEU A 130 8.07 -14.03 -1.37
C LEU A 130 7.46 -15.42 -1.51
N ALA A 131 8.03 -16.37 -0.77
CA ALA A 131 7.55 -17.76 -0.78
C ALA A 131 6.15 -17.90 -0.21
N ALA A 132 5.78 -17.02 0.74
CA ALA A 132 4.47 -17.02 1.37
C ALA A 132 4.23 -15.67 2.03
N LEU A 133 2.96 -15.32 2.23
CA LEU A 133 2.53 -14.14 2.99
C LEU A 133 1.46 -14.55 4.00
N PRO A 134 1.24 -13.73 5.04
CA PRO A 134 0.25 -14.07 6.07
C PRO A 134 -1.12 -14.40 5.52
N ASN A 135 -1.72 -15.49 6.00
CA ASN A 135 -3.06 -15.95 5.63
C ASN A 135 -3.25 -16.19 4.12
N GLY A 136 -2.16 -16.39 3.38
CA GLY A 136 -2.23 -16.63 1.94
C GLY A 136 -2.58 -15.42 1.10
N THR A 137 -2.53 -14.20 1.66
CA THR A 137 -2.76 -12.99 0.87
C THR A 137 -1.77 -12.90 -0.30
N CYS A 138 -2.20 -12.31 -1.41
CA CYS A 138 -1.34 -12.26 -2.58
C CYS A 138 -0.33 -11.11 -2.55
N ILE A 139 -0.53 -10.12 -1.68
CA ILE A 139 0.37 -8.96 -1.61
C ILE A 139 0.43 -8.37 -0.21
N GLU A 140 1.58 -7.81 0.12
CA GLU A 140 1.78 -7.00 1.32
C GLU A 140 2.64 -5.80 0.96
N ILE A 141 2.28 -4.61 1.44
CA ILE A 141 2.97 -3.37 1.12
C ILE A 141 3.31 -2.63 2.41
N GLU A 142 4.53 -2.11 2.47
CA GLU A 142 4.92 -1.13 3.49
C GLU A 142 5.46 0.12 2.80
N MET A 143 5.39 1.26 3.47
CA MET A 143 5.82 2.52 2.88
C MET A 143 6.45 3.47 3.89
N ILE A 144 7.22 4.42 3.36
CA ILE A 144 7.82 5.51 4.12
C ILE A 144 7.40 6.80 3.44
N LEU A 145 6.93 7.77 4.22
CA LEU A 145 6.47 9.05 3.71
C LEU A 145 7.11 10.20 4.49
N GLU A 146 7.29 11.32 3.83
CA GLU A 146 7.56 12.59 4.48
C GLU A 146 6.23 13.31 4.70
N VAL A 147 6.01 13.82 5.89
CA VAL A 147 4.76 14.48 6.27
C VAL A 147 5.06 15.84 6.89
N GLU A 148 4.03 16.69 6.98
CA GLU A 148 4.15 17.98 7.64
C GLU A 148 4.40 17.79 9.14
N ASP A 149 5.07 18.75 9.73
CA ASP A 149 5.39 18.77 11.16
C ASP A 149 4.11 18.87 12.03
#